data_96a8f969b9e83f42b4555a3fa4529880
#
_entry.id   96a8f969b9e83f42b4555a3fa4529880
#
_cell.length_a   1.000
_cell.length_b   1.000
_cell.length_c   1.000
_cell.angle_alpha   90.00
_cell.angle_beta   90.00
_cell.angle_gamma   90.00
#
_symmetry.space_group_name_H-M   'P 1'
#
loop_
_entity.id
_entity.type
_entity.pdbx_description
1 polymer ?
#
loop_
_entity_poly.entity_id
_entity_poly.type
_entity_poly.pdbx_seq_one_letter_code
_entity_poly.pdbx_strand_id
1 'polypeptide(L)'
;CGFKHLCPNCSVYLTYHKSTNKLICHHCGKKVTKEKICNSSKENCDFRMYGPGVEKIYDELKKIFPKKNIKIFSSDFLFKKNETESFLKKIEKNEIDIIIGTQLISKGFNFPKLNCIVVVDADFSGMGYDLRTTEKNIQLYNQLSGRAGRFSNKSLIIYQTATPLNETLQDVLENDPEK
;
A
#
# COMPACT_ATOMS: atom_id res chain seq x y z
N CYS A 1 -19.00 12.96 -9.29
CA CYS A 1 -19.89 12.02 -10.00
C CYS A 1 -19.58 10.54 -9.71
N GLY A 2 -18.50 10.22 -9.03
CA GLY A 2 -18.13 8.85 -8.68
C GLY A 2 -17.59 7.99 -9.84
N PHE A 3 -17.39 8.56 -11.03
CA PHE A 3 -16.87 7.84 -12.18
C PHE A 3 -15.44 7.36 -11.93
N LYS A 4 -15.20 6.09 -12.25
CA LYS A 4 -13.88 5.46 -12.17
C LYS A 4 -13.53 4.87 -13.54
N HIS A 5 -12.28 5.04 -13.97
CA HIS A 5 -11.84 4.46 -15.23
C HIS A 5 -11.75 2.93 -15.16
N LEU A 6 -12.48 2.27 -16.03
CA LEU A 6 -12.43 0.81 -16.19
C LEU A 6 -11.52 0.43 -17.36
N CYS A 7 -10.88 -0.72 -17.23
CA CYS A 7 -10.13 -1.31 -18.32
C CYS A 7 -11.10 -1.83 -19.39
N PRO A 8 -10.97 -1.42 -20.65
CA PRO A 8 -11.86 -1.89 -21.72
C PRO A 8 -11.73 -3.39 -22.00
N ASN A 9 -10.63 -4.02 -21.60
CA ASN A 9 -10.40 -5.45 -21.83
C ASN A 9 -10.86 -6.35 -20.68
N CYS A 10 -10.80 -5.84 -19.44
CA CYS A 10 -10.96 -6.67 -18.22
C CYS A 10 -12.05 -6.17 -17.30
N SER A 11 -12.63 -5.00 -17.55
CA SER A 11 -13.62 -4.34 -16.69
C SER A 11 -13.17 -4.08 -15.24
N VAL A 12 -11.87 -4.18 -14.95
CA VAL A 12 -11.28 -3.81 -13.65
C VAL A 12 -10.89 -2.33 -13.64
N TYR A 13 -10.80 -1.74 -12.47
CA TYR A 13 -10.38 -0.34 -12.35
C TYR A 13 -8.93 -0.15 -12.80
N LEU A 14 -8.71 0.93 -13.55
CA LEU A 14 -7.38 1.36 -13.96
C LEU A 14 -6.70 2.11 -12.83
N THR A 15 -5.40 1.89 -12.65
CA THR A 15 -4.56 2.60 -11.69
C THR A 15 -3.77 3.70 -12.39
N TYR A 16 -3.82 4.91 -11.84
CA TYR A 16 -3.02 6.01 -12.37
C TYR A 16 -1.59 5.95 -11.85
N HIS A 17 -0.62 5.93 -12.78
CA HIS A 17 0.80 5.98 -12.49
C HIS A 17 1.34 7.39 -12.77
N LYS A 18 1.70 8.09 -11.71
CA LYS A 18 2.18 9.48 -11.76
C LYS A 18 3.49 9.61 -12.56
N SER A 19 4.41 8.66 -12.41
CA SER A 19 5.70 8.63 -13.11
C SER A 19 5.57 8.58 -14.63
N THR A 20 4.55 7.88 -15.14
CA THR A 20 4.32 7.73 -16.58
C THR A 20 3.17 8.58 -17.10
N ASN A 21 2.42 9.24 -16.21
CA ASN A 21 1.18 9.98 -16.50
C ASN A 21 0.15 9.14 -17.27
N LYS A 22 0.06 7.84 -16.97
CA LYS A 22 -0.84 6.88 -17.66
C LYS A 22 -1.69 6.12 -16.66
N LEU A 23 -2.85 5.68 -17.12
CA LEU A 23 -3.70 4.71 -16.46
C LEU A 23 -3.27 3.31 -16.91
N ILE A 24 -2.97 2.42 -15.97
CA ILE A 24 -2.48 1.08 -16.26
C ILE A 24 -3.42 0.06 -15.62
N CYS A 25 -3.80 -0.96 -16.39
CA CYS A 25 -4.49 -2.13 -15.89
C CYS A 25 -3.48 -3.11 -15.30
N HIS A 26 -3.53 -3.38 -14.00
CA HIS A 26 -2.64 -4.35 -13.36
C HIS A 26 -3.02 -5.82 -13.65
N HIS A 27 -4.18 -6.05 -14.30
CA HIS A 27 -4.60 -7.40 -14.69
C HIS A 27 -4.05 -7.79 -16.06
N CYS A 28 -4.19 -6.93 -17.09
CA CYS A 28 -3.77 -7.24 -18.47
C CYS A 28 -2.62 -6.36 -18.98
N GLY A 29 -2.11 -5.42 -18.19
CA GLY A 29 -1.04 -4.52 -18.58
C GLY A 29 -1.45 -3.40 -19.54
N LYS A 30 -2.73 -3.30 -19.95
CA LYS A 30 -3.19 -2.26 -20.87
C LYS A 30 -2.90 -0.87 -20.32
N LYS A 31 -2.31 -0.02 -21.14
CA LYS A 31 -2.01 1.38 -20.82
C LYS A 31 -2.99 2.28 -21.56
N VAL A 32 -3.61 3.22 -20.85
CA VAL A 32 -4.57 4.18 -21.39
C VAL A 32 -4.12 5.57 -20.98
N THR A 33 -4.27 6.54 -21.88
CA THR A 33 -3.98 7.94 -21.57
C THR A 33 -5.06 8.49 -20.63
N LYS A 34 -4.65 9.22 -19.61
CA LYS A 34 -5.58 9.88 -18.69
C LYS A 34 -6.35 10.96 -19.46
N GLU A 35 -7.66 10.85 -19.48
CA GLU A 35 -8.53 11.91 -19.96
C GLU A 35 -8.53 13.09 -18.99
N LYS A 36 -8.60 14.31 -19.51
CA LYS A 36 -8.64 15.51 -18.68
C LYS A 36 -10.05 15.82 -18.16
N ILE A 37 -11.07 15.44 -18.93
CA ILE A 37 -12.48 15.75 -18.66
C ILE A 37 -13.24 14.46 -18.40
N CYS A 38 -14.10 14.47 -17.42
CA CYS A 38 -15.00 13.36 -17.13
C CYS A 38 -16.17 13.34 -18.13
N ASN A 39 -16.24 12.30 -18.93
CA ASN A 39 -17.30 12.15 -19.96
C ASN A 39 -18.63 11.61 -19.39
N SER A 40 -18.67 11.23 -18.10
CA SER A 40 -19.88 10.63 -17.49
C SER A 40 -20.84 11.64 -16.88
N SER A 41 -20.47 12.92 -16.76
CA SER A 41 -21.34 13.95 -16.20
C SER A 41 -21.49 15.11 -17.17
N LYS A 42 -22.70 15.72 -17.15
CA LYS A 42 -23.00 16.94 -17.94
C LYS A 42 -22.31 18.19 -17.36
N GLU A 43 -21.77 18.09 -16.14
CA GLU A 43 -21.07 19.16 -15.46
C GLU A 43 -19.56 18.91 -15.50
N ASN A 44 -18.78 19.98 -15.55
CA ASN A 44 -17.33 19.90 -15.47
C ASN A 44 -16.93 19.31 -14.11
N CYS A 45 -16.50 18.07 -14.09
CA CYS A 45 -15.97 17.46 -12.89
C CYS A 45 -14.52 17.05 -13.08
N ASP A 46 -13.70 17.31 -12.05
CA ASP A 46 -12.29 16.98 -12.06
C ASP A 46 -12.03 15.56 -11.58
N PHE A 47 -11.05 14.90 -12.20
CA PHE A 47 -10.53 13.64 -11.69
C PHE A 47 -9.65 13.88 -10.48
N ARG A 48 -10.05 13.32 -9.34
CA ARG A 48 -9.25 13.29 -8.12
C ARG A 48 -8.59 11.94 -7.99
N MET A 49 -7.32 11.94 -7.58
CA MET A 49 -6.63 10.70 -7.20
C MET A 49 -7.28 10.17 -5.92
N TYR A 50 -7.68 8.91 -5.96
CA TYR A 50 -8.28 8.21 -4.82
C TYR A 50 -7.27 7.22 -4.24
N GLY A 51 -7.26 7.15 -2.91
CA GLY A 51 -6.36 6.29 -2.15
C GLY A 51 -5.07 6.98 -1.69
N PRO A 52 -4.48 6.48 -0.60
CA PRO A 52 -3.23 6.98 -0.07
C PRO A 52 -2.06 6.49 -0.91
N GLY A 53 -1.68 7.24 -1.94
CA GLY A 53 -0.46 6.95 -2.70
C GLY A 53 0.78 7.07 -1.82
N VAL A 54 1.76 6.19 -2.01
CA VAL A 54 3.02 6.19 -1.22
C VAL A 54 3.75 7.53 -1.24
N GLU A 55 3.67 8.26 -2.34
CA GLU A 55 4.26 9.59 -2.46
C GLU A 55 3.56 10.62 -1.57
N LYS A 56 2.23 10.59 -1.51
CA LYS A 56 1.47 11.49 -0.64
C LYS A 56 1.77 11.22 0.84
N ILE A 57 1.82 9.96 1.22
CA ILE A 57 2.19 9.55 2.58
C ILE A 57 3.61 10.04 2.90
N TYR A 58 4.54 9.91 1.94
CA TYR A 58 5.91 10.39 2.11
C TYR A 58 5.95 11.90 2.36
N ASP A 59 5.24 12.70 1.56
CA ASP A 59 5.21 14.15 1.69
C ASP A 59 4.62 14.60 3.04
N GLU A 60 3.57 13.93 3.50
CA GLU A 60 2.95 14.19 4.80
C GLU A 60 3.88 13.80 5.97
N LEU A 61 4.48 12.63 5.92
CA LEU A 61 5.43 12.17 6.94
C LEU A 61 6.68 13.06 7.00
N LYS A 62 7.16 13.57 5.87
CA LYS A 62 8.28 14.51 5.85
C LYS A 62 7.96 15.83 6.54
N LYS A 63 6.72 16.31 6.49
CA LYS A 63 6.28 17.49 7.24
C LYS A 63 6.24 17.22 8.75
N ILE A 64 5.74 16.04 9.15
CA ILE A 64 5.61 15.66 10.55
C ILE A 64 6.98 15.33 11.17
N PHE A 65 7.81 14.62 10.41
CA PHE A 65 9.12 14.12 10.85
C PHE A 65 10.26 14.61 9.94
N PRO A 66 10.56 15.91 9.92
CA PRO A 66 11.52 16.50 8.97
C PRO A 66 12.95 15.97 9.12
N LYS A 67 13.35 15.56 10.34
CA LYS A 67 14.70 15.06 10.64
C LYS A 67 14.85 13.55 10.43
N LYS A 68 13.76 12.81 10.17
CA LYS A 68 13.79 11.37 10.01
C LYS A 68 14.14 10.95 8.59
N ASN A 69 14.89 9.87 8.48
CA ASN A 69 15.22 9.24 7.20
C ASN A 69 14.06 8.36 6.75
N ILE A 70 13.22 8.90 5.86
CA ILE A 70 12.05 8.24 5.32
C ILE A 70 12.35 7.75 3.91
N LYS A 71 12.01 6.50 3.59
CA LYS A 71 12.21 5.89 2.28
C LYS A 71 10.95 5.22 1.77
N ILE A 72 10.71 5.33 0.47
CA ILE A 72 9.67 4.61 -0.24
C ILE A 72 10.27 3.30 -0.77
N PHE A 73 9.55 2.20 -0.54
CA PHE A 73 9.87 0.88 -1.06
C PHE A 73 8.66 0.35 -1.84
N SER A 74 8.68 0.54 -3.15
CA SER A 74 7.62 0.10 -4.05
C SER A 74 8.17 -0.74 -5.19
N SER A 75 7.30 -1.42 -5.94
CA SER A 75 7.69 -2.21 -7.11
C SER A 75 8.51 -1.43 -8.12
N ASP A 76 8.21 -0.15 -8.28
CA ASP A 76 8.91 0.71 -9.24
C ASP A 76 10.38 0.96 -8.87
N PHE A 77 10.73 0.78 -7.59
CA PHE A 77 12.11 0.86 -7.10
C PHE A 77 12.88 -0.47 -7.17
N LEU A 78 12.17 -1.61 -7.25
CA LEU A 78 12.79 -2.94 -7.19
C LEU A 78 13.39 -3.43 -8.51
N PHE A 79 13.22 -2.71 -9.61
CA PHE A 79 13.69 -3.16 -10.92
C PHE A 79 15.21 -3.18 -11.08
N LYS A 80 15.96 -2.62 -10.13
CA LYS A 80 17.43 -2.65 -10.15
C LYS A 80 17.96 -3.43 -8.94
N LYS A 81 18.45 -4.63 -9.19
CA LYS A 81 18.99 -5.53 -8.15
C LYS A 81 19.98 -4.85 -7.20
N ASN A 82 20.87 -4.03 -7.73
CA ASN A 82 21.89 -3.32 -6.95
C ASN A 82 21.29 -2.27 -5.99
N GLU A 83 20.19 -1.62 -6.37
CA GLU A 83 19.50 -0.64 -5.52
C GLU A 83 18.78 -1.32 -4.37
N THR A 84 18.20 -2.50 -4.62
CA THR A 84 17.54 -3.31 -3.59
C THR A 84 18.53 -3.79 -2.54
N GLU A 85 19.69 -4.30 -2.94
CA GLU A 85 20.73 -4.76 -2.01
C GLU A 85 21.28 -3.59 -1.17
N SER A 86 21.52 -2.44 -1.78
CA SER A 86 21.96 -1.24 -1.06
C SER A 86 20.90 -0.78 -0.04
N PHE A 87 19.62 -0.84 -0.41
CA PHE A 87 18.51 -0.48 0.46
C PHE A 87 18.41 -1.43 1.67
N LEU A 88 18.52 -2.73 1.45
CA LEU A 88 18.50 -3.74 2.52
C LEU A 88 19.66 -3.55 3.50
N LYS A 89 20.87 -3.28 3.00
CA LYS A 89 22.03 -2.97 3.85
C LYS A 89 21.82 -1.75 4.73
N LYS A 90 21.13 -0.71 4.23
CA LYS A 90 20.78 0.46 5.03
C LYS A 90 19.76 0.14 6.12
N ILE A 91 18.80 -0.75 5.85
CA ILE A 91 17.87 -1.24 6.87
C ILE A 91 18.59 -2.00 7.97
N GLU A 92 19.48 -2.93 7.61
CA GLU A 92 20.28 -3.70 8.56
C GLU A 92 21.12 -2.81 9.45
N LYS A 93 21.72 -1.75 8.89
CA LYS A 93 22.51 -0.75 9.62
C LYS A 93 21.66 0.24 10.43
N ASN A 94 20.32 0.14 10.37
CA ASN A 94 19.41 1.07 11.03
C ASN A 94 19.56 2.54 10.57
N GLU A 95 19.90 2.73 9.30
CA GLU A 95 20.03 4.06 8.70
C GLU A 95 18.69 4.64 8.21
N ILE A 96 17.63 3.84 8.22
CA ILE A 96 16.28 4.23 7.78
C ILE A 96 15.34 4.17 8.98
N ASP A 97 14.69 5.28 9.29
CA ASP A 97 13.75 5.38 10.40
C ASP A 97 12.33 4.92 10.01
N ILE A 98 11.88 5.25 8.81
CA ILE A 98 10.51 4.96 8.34
C ILE A 98 10.57 4.42 6.91
N ILE A 99 9.89 3.32 6.69
CA ILE A 99 9.72 2.72 5.37
C ILE A 99 8.25 2.81 4.97
N ILE A 100 8.00 3.42 3.81
CA ILE A 100 6.67 3.47 3.21
C ILE A 100 6.65 2.48 2.07
N GLY A 101 5.68 1.59 2.06
CA GLY A 101 5.60 0.63 0.98
C GLY A 101 4.21 0.08 0.73
N THR A 102 4.12 -0.70 -0.32
CA THR A 102 2.94 -1.47 -0.69
C THR A 102 3.05 -2.89 -0.16
N GLN A 103 2.14 -3.76 -0.55
CA GLN A 103 2.14 -5.19 -0.18
C GLN A 103 3.48 -5.92 -0.40
N LEU A 104 4.39 -5.37 -1.21
CA LEU A 104 5.72 -5.95 -1.43
C LEU A 104 6.57 -6.04 -0.17
N ILE A 105 6.40 -5.11 0.77
CA ILE A 105 7.13 -5.14 2.04
C ILE A 105 6.78 -6.41 2.84
N SER A 106 5.57 -6.93 2.71
CA SER A 106 5.16 -8.15 3.38
C SER A 106 5.83 -9.41 2.83
N LYS A 107 6.45 -9.36 1.64
CA LYS A 107 7.02 -10.52 0.95
C LYS A 107 8.54 -10.59 1.07
N GLY A 108 9.04 -11.58 1.85
CA GLY A 108 10.42 -12.05 1.72
C GLY A 108 11.53 -11.19 2.36
N PHE A 109 11.27 -9.97 2.82
CA PHE A 109 12.29 -9.12 3.41
C PHE A 109 12.35 -9.25 4.93
N ASN A 110 13.53 -9.18 5.49
CA ASN A 110 13.75 -9.20 6.93
C ASN A 110 14.02 -7.79 7.45
N PHE A 111 13.29 -7.39 8.50
CA PHE A 111 13.41 -6.08 9.14
C PHE A 111 13.71 -6.28 10.64
N PRO A 112 14.97 -6.51 11.03
CA PRO A 112 15.31 -6.97 12.37
C PRO A 112 14.97 -5.98 13.49
N LYS A 113 14.84 -4.70 13.19
CA LYS A 113 14.50 -3.66 14.17
C LYS A 113 13.11 -3.06 13.98
N LEU A 114 12.25 -3.76 13.24
CA LEU A 114 10.87 -3.32 13.03
C LEU A 114 10.07 -3.48 14.32
N ASN A 115 9.63 -2.37 14.87
CA ASN A 115 8.86 -2.32 16.12
C ASN A 115 7.45 -1.75 15.96
N CYS A 116 7.15 -1.15 14.81
CA CYS A 116 5.83 -0.61 14.53
C CYS A 116 5.47 -0.78 13.05
N ILE A 117 4.26 -1.25 12.79
CA ILE A 117 3.66 -1.31 11.45
C ILE A 117 2.37 -0.50 11.47
N VAL A 118 2.18 0.36 10.49
CA VAL A 118 0.93 1.09 10.29
C VAL A 118 0.34 0.70 8.94
N VAL A 119 -0.83 0.09 8.96
CA VAL A 119 -1.60 -0.23 7.76
C VAL A 119 -2.55 0.94 7.49
N VAL A 120 -2.24 1.72 6.47
CA VAL A 120 -3.02 2.89 6.09
C VAL A 120 -4.17 2.43 5.19
N ASP A 121 -5.40 2.86 5.51
CA ASP A 121 -6.63 2.54 4.78
C ASP A 121 -6.85 1.02 4.65
N ALA A 122 -7.00 0.36 5.80
CA ALA A 122 -7.23 -1.08 5.87
C ALA A 122 -8.57 -1.52 5.24
N ASP A 123 -9.49 -0.58 4.99
CA ASP A 123 -10.78 -0.83 4.35
C ASP A 123 -10.68 -0.91 2.82
N PHE A 124 -9.65 -0.33 2.24
CA PHE A 124 -9.49 -0.18 0.79
C PHE A 124 -9.39 -1.53 0.06
N SER A 125 -8.89 -2.51 0.72
CA SER A 125 -8.62 -3.82 0.14
C SER A 125 -9.86 -4.68 -0.14
N GLY A 126 -11.06 -4.25 0.27
CA GLY A 126 -12.32 -4.96 0.02
C GLY A 126 -13.11 -4.50 -1.21
N MET A 127 -12.70 -3.42 -1.89
CA MET A 127 -13.45 -2.82 -2.99
C MET A 127 -13.01 -3.30 -4.39
N GLY A 128 -12.72 -4.58 -4.55
CA GLY A 128 -12.36 -5.15 -5.85
C GLY A 128 -13.35 -6.21 -6.33
N TYR A 129 -13.38 -6.44 -7.64
CA TYR A 129 -14.12 -7.56 -8.26
C TYR A 129 -13.48 -8.93 -8.00
N ASP A 130 -12.40 -8.99 -7.23
CA ASP A 130 -11.73 -10.24 -6.90
C ASP A 130 -12.38 -10.85 -5.65
N LEU A 131 -13.10 -11.94 -5.85
CA LEU A 131 -13.75 -12.72 -4.79
C LEU A 131 -12.77 -13.20 -3.70
N ARG A 132 -11.46 -13.23 -3.99
CA ARG A 132 -10.41 -13.62 -3.05
C ARG A 132 -9.76 -12.42 -2.35
N THR A 133 -10.33 -11.24 -2.48
CA THR A 133 -9.73 -10.03 -1.88
C THR A 133 -9.64 -10.18 -0.36
N THR A 134 -10.68 -10.67 0.28
CA THR A 134 -10.72 -10.91 1.73
C THR A 134 -9.64 -11.89 2.17
N GLU A 135 -9.52 -13.04 1.49
CA GLU A 135 -8.46 -14.03 1.79
C GLU A 135 -7.06 -13.44 1.63
N LYS A 136 -6.83 -12.67 0.57
CA LYS A 136 -5.53 -12.01 0.34
C LYS A 136 -5.20 -10.98 1.41
N ASN A 137 -6.22 -10.29 1.94
CA ASN A 137 -6.04 -9.34 3.02
C ASN A 137 -5.71 -10.01 4.35
N ILE A 138 -6.44 -11.06 4.70
CA ILE A 138 -6.15 -11.87 5.87
C ILE A 138 -4.72 -12.42 5.79
N GLN A 139 -4.33 -12.98 4.65
CA GLN A 139 -2.97 -13.47 4.45
C GLN A 139 -1.92 -12.36 4.58
N LEU A 140 -2.20 -11.17 4.04
CA LEU A 140 -1.31 -10.01 4.14
C LEU A 140 -1.16 -9.58 5.60
N TYR A 141 -2.26 -9.44 6.34
CA TYR A 141 -2.24 -8.99 7.73
C TYR A 141 -1.55 -10.00 8.64
N ASN A 142 -1.80 -11.30 8.44
CA ASN A 142 -1.08 -12.37 9.14
C ASN A 142 0.42 -12.39 8.80
N GLN A 143 0.81 -12.06 7.56
CA GLN A 143 2.22 -11.91 7.21
C GLN A 143 2.87 -10.69 7.89
N LEU A 144 2.13 -9.61 8.11
CA LEU A 144 2.60 -8.42 8.80
C LEU A 144 2.76 -8.70 10.30
N SER A 145 1.79 -9.37 10.94
CA SER A 145 1.89 -9.75 12.36
C SER A 145 3.08 -10.67 12.61
N GLY A 146 3.31 -11.66 11.78
CA GLY A 146 4.48 -12.53 11.87
C GLY A 146 5.84 -11.86 11.60
N ARG A 147 5.88 -10.59 11.21
CA ARG A 147 7.11 -9.79 11.03
C ARG A 147 7.36 -8.81 12.15
N ALA A 148 6.29 -8.25 12.70
CA ALA A 148 6.36 -7.47 13.91
C ALA A 148 6.72 -8.43 15.07
N GLY A 149 7.74 -8.14 15.84
CA GLY A 149 8.09 -8.92 17.03
C GLY A 149 9.13 -10.03 16.87
N ARG A 150 9.60 -10.35 15.68
CA ARG A 150 10.62 -11.41 15.51
C ARG A 150 11.90 -11.19 16.32
N PHE A 151 12.23 -9.94 16.66
CA PHE A 151 13.47 -9.56 17.34
C PHE A 151 13.26 -8.64 18.56
N SER A 152 12.02 -8.25 18.85
CA SER A 152 11.70 -7.44 20.04
C SER A 152 10.42 -7.96 20.71
N ASN A 153 10.42 -8.06 22.01
CA ASN A 153 9.27 -8.55 22.81
C ASN A 153 8.07 -7.58 22.80
N LYS A 154 8.12 -6.47 22.07
CA LYS A 154 7.02 -5.49 21.97
C LYS A 154 7.03 -4.89 20.58
N SER A 155 6.13 -5.36 19.74
CA SER A 155 5.84 -4.75 18.44
C SER A 155 4.38 -4.32 18.38
N LEU A 156 4.13 -3.24 17.67
CA LEU A 156 2.81 -2.65 17.53
C LEU A 156 2.38 -2.71 16.07
N ILE A 157 1.15 -3.17 15.82
CA ILE A 157 0.51 -3.05 14.52
C ILE A 157 -0.72 -2.17 14.68
N ILE A 158 -0.82 -1.13 13.86
CA ILE A 158 -1.93 -0.18 13.85
C ILE A 158 -2.66 -0.32 12.51
N TYR A 159 -3.94 -0.60 12.56
CA TYR A 159 -4.82 -0.61 11.39
C TYR A 159 -5.64 0.67 11.37
N GLN A 160 -5.41 1.53 10.38
CA GLN A 160 -6.27 2.69 10.14
C GLN A 160 -7.47 2.25 9.31
N THR A 161 -8.66 2.36 9.87
CA THR A 161 -9.92 1.92 9.25
C THR A 161 -11.05 2.88 9.56
N ALA A 162 -11.99 3.04 8.64
CA ALA A 162 -13.27 3.70 8.87
C ALA A 162 -14.34 2.73 9.39
N THR A 163 -14.10 1.42 9.27
CA THR A 163 -15.01 0.34 9.68
C THR A 163 -14.34 -0.61 10.69
N PRO A 164 -14.08 -0.17 11.93
CA PRO A 164 -13.34 -0.95 12.92
C PRO A 164 -14.03 -2.27 13.32
N LEU A 165 -15.34 -2.36 13.10
CA LEU A 165 -16.12 -3.59 13.37
C LEU A 165 -16.21 -4.51 12.12
N ASN A 166 -15.38 -4.31 11.12
CA ASN A 166 -15.31 -5.19 9.96
C ASN A 166 -14.88 -6.60 10.38
N GLU A 167 -15.67 -7.62 10.04
CA GLU A 167 -15.43 -9.01 10.42
C GLU A 167 -14.02 -9.49 10.06
N THR A 168 -13.53 -9.15 8.87
CA THR A 168 -12.18 -9.53 8.42
C THR A 168 -11.08 -8.98 9.33
N LEU A 169 -11.23 -7.74 9.79
CA LEU A 169 -10.25 -7.14 10.71
C LEU A 169 -10.36 -7.74 12.11
N GLN A 170 -11.57 -8.03 12.56
CA GLN A 170 -11.79 -8.69 13.85
C GLN A 170 -11.18 -10.10 13.84
N ASP A 171 -11.40 -10.89 12.79
CA ASP A 171 -10.80 -12.21 12.64
C ASP A 171 -9.26 -12.17 12.71
N VAL A 172 -8.64 -11.17 12.09
CA VAL A 172 -7.19 -10.99 12.16
C VAL A 172 -6.73 -10.64 13.57
N LEU A 173 -7.46 -9.77 14.27
CA LEU A 173 -7.13 -9.37 15.64
C LEU A 173 -7.36 -10.48 16.66
N GLU A 174 -8.36 -11.34 16.47
CA GLU A 174 -8.67 -12.47 17.34
C GLU A 174 -7.70 -13.64 17.15
N ASN A 175 -7.19 -13.83 15.94
CA ASN A 175 -6.21 -14.87 15.62
C ASN A 175 -4.75 -14.44 15.88
N ASP A 176 -4.54 -13.30 16.56
CA ASP A 176 -3.21 -12.88 16.96
C ASP A 176 -2.68 -13.81 18.07
N PRO A 177 -1.60 -14.58 17.81
CA PRO A 177 -1.09 -15.58 18.76
C PRO A 177 -0.50 -14.98 20.04
N GLU A 178 -0.40 -13.64 20.13
CA GLU A 178 0.10 -12.93 21.32
C GLU A 178 -1.03 -12.43 22.25
N LYS A 179 -2.30 -12.72 21.93
CA LYS A 179 -3.44 -12.59 22.82
C LYS A 179 -3.79 -13.92 23.45
#